data_3f827946980ec08d704e182fdc452416
#
_entry.id   3f827946980ec08d704e182fdc452416
#
_cell.length_a   1.000
_cell.length_b   1.000
_cell.length_c   1.000
_cell.angle_alpha   90.00
_cell.angle_beta   90.00
_cell.angle_gamma   90.00
#
_symmetry.space_group_name_H-M   'P 1'
#
loop_
_entity.id
_entity.type
_entity.pdbx_description
1 polymer ?
#
loop_
_entity_poly.entity_id
_entity_poly.type
_entity_poly.pdbx_seq_one_letter_code
_entity_poly.pdbx_strand_id
1 'polypeptide(L)'
;MKALVYGVAPEPYAIPDGANTLTKNLARTPTALREVPDPQLLHRDWVITRPRLTGICGSDSKQILMDFGEGDADNAMAAFCSFPQVMGHEVVADVVEVGPDARGLQEGQRVVLNPWLSCGPRSVEPPCPACENGDYSLCWSFTDGDIKPGIHTGVSADVTGGYAELMPAHDSMLFGVPESVPDELAVFADPFSVSLHAITRHPPPRSGRVLVYGAGSLGLCAVAILRALYPDVAVAAVARFEAQAELARRFGAALVLAHEPRLAVIEELVAWGGGRLRQPLLGLPMAYPGPVDVVYDTIGKPETFEVGVRVLCARGTLVKAGVHAPGRWEWSPLYFKEISWVGSNAFGIEEVEGQRKHAIAHYLDLVAAGRVDLRPMLTHTFRLEQWREAFLAIANQADSGAVKVAFDQRPPSRR
;
A
#
# COMPACT_ATOMS: atom_id res chain seq x y z
N MET A 1 23.44 -14.19 -4.48
CA MET A 1 22.20 -14.28 -3.70
C MET A 1 21.01 -14.66 -4.57
N LYS A 2 20.00 -15.27 -3.98
CA LYS A 2 18.71 -15.48 -4.68
C LYS A 2 17.86 -14.21 -4.67
N ALA A 3 17.20 -13.94 -5.80
CA ALA A 3 16.26 -12.83 -5.95
C ALA A 3 15.14 -13.17 -6.93
N LEU A 4 13.94 -12.66 -6.68
CA LEU A 4 12.81 -12.74 -7.60
C LEU A 4 12.89 -11.54 -8.55
N VAL A 5 13.30 -11.80 -9.78
CA VAL A 5 13.59 -10.77 -10.79
C VAL A 5 12.42 -10.63 -11.75
N TYR A 6 11.94 -9.40 -11.92
CA TYR A 6 10.96 -9.00 -12.93
C TYR A 6 11.67 -8.32 -14.12
N GLY A 7 11.15 -8.55 -15.33
CA GLY A 7 11.77 -8.06 -16.58
C GLY A 7 12.73 -9.08 -17.20
N VAL A 8 12.54 -10.37 -16.91
CA VAL A 8 13.31 -11.49 -17.44
C VAL A 8 12.40 -12.49 -18.14
N ALA A 9 12.98 -13.46 -18.86
CA ALA A 9 12.20 -14.50 -19.49
C ALA A 9 11.37 -15.29 -18.47
N PRO A 10 10.06 -15.53 -18.75
CA PRO A 10 9.19 -16.30 -17.87
C PRO A 10 9.74 -17.72 -17.62
N GLU A 11 9.50 -18.22 -16.41
CA GLU A 11 9.73 -19.63 -16.10
C GLU A 11 8.54 -20.48 -16.54
N PRO A 12 8.76 -21.73 -17.00
CA PRO A 12 7.66 -22.65 -17.28
C PRO A 12 6.71 -22.80 -16.10
N TYR A 13 5.41 -22.71 -16.38
CA TYR A 13 4.36 -22.89 -15.38
C TYR A 13 3.16 -23.60 -16.00
N ALA A 14 2.77 -24.73 -15.41
CA ALA A 14 1.58 -25.47 -15.82
C ALA A 14 0.33 -24.78 -15.23
N ILE A 15 -0.54 -24.26 -16.10
CA ILE A 15 -1.77 -23.60 -15.68
C ILE A 15 -2.78 -24.65 -15.23
N PRO A 16 -3.33 -24.57 -14.00
CA PRO A 16 -4.39 -25.47 -13.55
C PRO A 16 -5.67 -25.34 -14.40
N ASP A 17 -6.39 -26.43 -14.55
CA ASP A 17 -7.71 -26.41 -15.20
C ASP A 17 -8.67 -25.50 -14.42
N GLY A 18 -9.49 -24.73 -15.14
CA GLY A 18 -10.44 -23.81 -14.55
C GLY A 18 -9.83 -22.52 -13.93
N ALA A 19 -8.51 -22.31 -14.12
CA ALA A 19 -7.83 -21.14 -13.56
C ALA A 19 -8.45 -19.81 -14.03
N ASN A 20 -8.52 -18.83 -13.13
CA ASN A 20 -8.93 -17.46 -13.45
C ASN A 20 -7.85 -16.73 -14.28
N THR A 21 -8.18 -15.54 -14.76
CA THR A 21 -7.28 -14.74 -15.61
C THR A 21 -5.95 -14.41 -14.91
N LEU A 22 -5.98 -14.03 -13.63
CA LEU A 22 -4.77 -13.68 -12.87
C LEU A 22 -3.85 -14.90 -12.72
N THR A 23 -4.41 -16.06 -12.39
CA THR A 23 -3.66 -17.33 -12.33
C THR A 23 -3.04 -17.69 -13.70
N LYS A 24 -3.78 -17.51 -14.81
CA LYS A 24 -3.25 -17.74 -16.15
C LYS A 24 -2.09 -16.82 -16.50
N ASN A 25 -2.10 -15.59 -16.00
CA ASN A 25 -1.04 -14.62 -16.23
C ASN A 25 0.31 -15.05 -15.63
N LEU A 26 0.33 -15.87 -14.56
CA LEU A 26 1.57 -16.42 -13.98
C LEU A 26 2.41 -17.23 -14.96
N ALA A 27 1.80 -17.80 -16.00
CA ALA A 27 2.56 -18.51 -17.04
C ALA A 27 3.30 -17.58 -18.03
N ARG A 28 2.96 -16.30 -18.03
CA ARG A 28 3.49 -15.30 -18.96
C ARG A 28 4.19 -14.13 -18.28
N THR A 29 4.08 -14.06 -16.94
CA THR A 29 4.73 -12.99 -16.17
C THR A 29 6.24 -12.99 -16.43
N PRO A 30 6.85 -11.86 -16.77
CA PRO A 30 8.29 -11.78 -16.98
C PRO A 30 9.06 -11.81 -15.65
N THR A 31 8.77 -12.83 -14.83
CA THR A 31 9.26 -12.97 -13.46
C THR A 31 9.88 -14.35 -13.27
N ALA A 32 11.05 -14.39 -12.65
CA ALA A 32 11.74 -15.63 -12.33
C ALA A 32 12.63 -15.51 -11.09
N LEU A 33 12.74 -16.60 -10.34
CA LEU A 33 13.75 -16.70 -9.27
C LEU A 33 15.13 -16.91 -9.91
N ARG A 34 16.10 -16.08 -9.57
CA ARG A 34 17.46 -16.10 -10.15
C ARG A 34 18.52 -15.99 -9.08
N GLU A 35 19.68 -16.60 -9.38
CA GLU A 35 20.93 -16.24 -8.71
C GLU A 35 21.45 -14.95 -9.35
N VAL A 36 21.67 -13.94 -8.54
CA VAL A 36 22.22 -12.64 -8.95
C VAL A 36 23.41 -12.30 -8.06
N PRO A 37 24.33 -11.42 -8.48
CA PRO A 37 25.40 -10.93 -7.60
C PRO A 37 24.84 -10.33 -6.30
N ASP A 38 25.58 -10.47 -5.21
CA ASP A 38 25.24 -9.78 -3.96
C ASP A 38 25.33 -8.27 -4.18
N PRO A 39 24.41 -7.47 -3.58
CA PRO A 39 24.47 -6.02 -3.69
C PRO A 39 25.73 -5.50 -3.02
N GLN A 40 26.27 -4.41 -3.56
CA GLN A 40 27.35 -3.65 -2.97
C GLN A 40 26.79 -2.35 -2.39
N LEU A 41 27.53 -1.73 -1.46
CA LEU A 41 27.22 -0.37 -1.03
C LEU A 41 27.25 0.57 -2.24
N LEU A 42 26.14 1.23 -2.53
CA LEU A 42 26.05 2.16 -3.65
C LEU A 42 26.88 3.42 -3.38
N HIS A 43 26.88 3.91 -2.14
CA HIS A 43 27.67 5.01 -1.64
C HIS A 43 28.11 4.74 -0.20
N ARG A 44 28.92 5.62 0.38
CA ARG A 44 29.51 5.48 1.71
C ARG A 44 28.51 5.59 2.87
N ASP A 45 27.34 6.19 2.63
CA ASP A 45 26.20 6.37 3.55
C ASP A 45 25.09 5.31 3.36
N TRP A 46 25.36 4.32 2.51
CA TRP A 46 24.48 3.17 2.32
C TRP A 46 24.83 2.02 3.26
N VAL A 47 23.89 1.12 3.42
CA VAL A 47 24.02 -0.13 4.18
C VAL A 47 23.50 -1.29 3.35
N ILE A 48 23.95 -2.51 3.69
CA ILE A 48 23.32 -3.74 3.19
C ILE A 48 22.45 -4.30 4.30
N THR A 49 21.23 -4.71 3.95
CA THR A 49 20.28 -5.31 4.88
C THR A 49 19.89 -6.71 4.41
N ARG A 50 19.48 -7.54 5.36
CA ARG A 50 18.92 -8.88 5.11
C ARG A 50 17.43 -8.86 5.44
N PRO A 51 16.53 -8.97 4.45
CA PRO A 51 15.10 -9.06 4.69
C PRO A 51 14.75 -10.23 5.61
N ARG A 52 13.91 -9.97 6.58
CA ARG A 52 13.31 -10.93 7.52
C ARG A 52 11.90 -11.30 7.08
N LEU A 53 11.12 -10.26 6.83
CA LEU A 53 9.73 -10.36 6.39
C LEU A 53 9.47 -9.25 5.38
N THR A 54 8.97 -9.63 4.20
CA THR A 54 8.65 -8.68 3.14
C THR A 54 7.20 -8.84 2.70
N GLY A 55 6.38 -7.82 2.96
CA GLY A 55 4.99 -7.79 2.54
C GLY A 55 4.85 -7.69 1.03
N ILE A 56 3.81 -8.33 0.48
CA ILE A 56 3.43 -8.18 -0.91
C ILE A 56 2.41 -7.04 -1.02
N CYS A 57 2.80 -5.98 -1.71
CA CYS A 57 1.93 -4.84 -1.99
C CYS A 57 0.96 -5.14 -3.13
N GLY A 58 -0.15 -4.40 -3.18
CA GLY A 58 -1.09 -4.43 -4.31
C GLY A 58 -0.44 -4.00 -5.63
N SER A 59 0.54 -3.08 -5.61
CA SER A 59 1.30 -2.67 -6.78
C SER A 59 2.17 -3.80 -7.34
N ASP A 60 2.86 -4.56 -6.47
CA ASP A 60 3.66 -5.72 -6.86
C ASP A 60 2.77 -6.82 -7.45
N SER A 61 1.62 -7.06 -6.81
CA SER A 61 0.63 -8.04 -7.28
C SER A 61 0.08 -7.67 -8.64
N LYS A 62 -0.28 -6.38 -8.84
CA LYS A 62 -0.73 -5.86 -10.13
C LYS A 62 0.31 -6.11 -11.23
N GLN A 63 1.58 -5.86 -10.94
CA GLN A 63 2.68 -6.02 -11.89
C GLN A 63 2.97 -7.50 -12.19
N ILE A 64 3.14 -8.35 -11.18
CA ILE A 64 3.46 -9.78 -11.36
C ILE A 64 2.28 -10.56 -11.94
N LEU A 65 1.05 -10.31 -11.49
CA LEU A 65 -0.15 -10.94 -12.03
C LEU A 65 -0.63 -10.29 -13.32
N MET A 66 0.09 -9.27 -13.83
CA MET A 66 -0.25 -8.54 -15.06
C MET A 66 -1.73 -8.09 -15.06
N ASP A 67 -2.22 -7.58 -13.91
CA ASP A 67 -3.59 -7.06 -13.74
C ASP A 67 -3.68 -5.63 -14.28
N PHE A 68 -3.44 -5.50 -15.59
CA PHE A 68 -3.45 -4.24 -16.31
C PHE A 68 -4.79 -4.02 -17.01
N GLY A 69 -5.33 -2.81 -16.91
CA GLY A 69 -6.50 -2.37 -17.67
C GLY A 69 -6.09 -1.71 -19.00
N GLU A 70 -7.09 -1.37 -19.82
CA GLU A 70 -6.86 -0.73 -21.14
C GLU A 70 -6.06 0.58 -21.05
N GLY A 71 -6.22 1.35 -19.96
CA GLY A 71 -5.50 2.61 -19.74
C GLY A 71 -4.09 2.46 -19.17
N ASP A 72 -3.65 1.26 -18.78
CA ASP A 72 -2.34 1.09 -18.12
C ASP A 72 -1.16 1.14 -19.11
N ALA A 73 -1.40 0.96 -20.43
CA ALA A 73 -0.36 1.06 -21.44
C ALA A 73 0.19 2.49 -21.59
N ASP A 74 -0.60 3.51 -21.24
CA ASP A 74 -0.24 4.92 -21.26
C ASP A 74 -0.06 5.49 -19.84
N ASN A 75 0.61 4.71 -18.99
CA ASN A 75 0.87 5.11 -17.60
C ASN A 75 2.12 5.99 -17.49
N ALA A 76 1.93 7.28 -17.26
CA ALA A 76 3.02 8.25 -17.11
C ALA A 76 4.02 7.88 -15.99
N MET A 77 3.60 7.10 -14.97
CA MET A 77 4.50 6.65 -13.89
C MET A 77 5.59 5.69 -14.38
N ALA A 78 5.43 5.09 -15.58
CA ALA A 78 6.47 4.27 -16.19
C ALA A 78 7.76 5.04 -16.47
N ALA A 79 7.70 6.38 -16.60
CA ALA A 79 8.87 7.24 -16.74
C ALA A 79 9.80 7.22 -15.51
N PHE A 80 9.27 6.81 -14.36
CA PHE A 80 9.97 6.76 -13.07
C PHE A 80 10.37 5.34 -12.67
N CYS A 81 10.58 4.45 -13.62
CA CYS A 81 10.99 3.07 -13.38
C CYS A 81 12.14 2.67 -14.29
N SER A 82 12.97 1.73 -13.86
CA SER A 82 13.99 1.11 -14.71
C SER A 82 13.99 -0.41 -14.50
N PHE A 83 14.50 -1.16 -15.48
CA PHE A 83 14.48 -2.63 -15.50
C PHE A 83 15.87 -3.21 -15.74
N PRO A 84 16.14 -4.49 -15.33
CA PRO A 84 15.26 -5.39 -14.58
C PRO A 84 15.04 -4.92 -13.14
N GLN A 85 14.01 -5.48 -12.47
CA GLN A 85 13.61 -5.09 -11.12
C GLN A 85 13.65 -6.28 -10.17
N VAL A 86 14.05 -6.05 -8.92
CA VAL A 86 13.80 -6.96 -7.79
C VAL A 86 12.87 -6.20 -6.84
N MET A 87 11.59 -6.52 -6.88
CA MET A 87 10.55 -5.79 -6.16
C MET A 87 10.54 -6.07 -4.64
N GLY A 88 9.50 -5.59 -3.96
CA GLY A 88 9.31 -5.73 -2.52
C GLY A 88 9.81 -4.50 -1.75
N HIS A 89 8.86 -3.66 -1.32
CA HIS A 89 9.15 -2.39 -0.65
C HIS A 89 8.57 -2.30 0.78
N GLU A 90 7.79 -3.28 1.22
CA GLU A 90 7.26 -3.38 2.58
C GLU A 90 8.16 -4.30 3.41
N VAL A 91 9.28 -3.81 3.94
CA VAL A 91 10.38 -4.64 4.42
C VAL A 91 10.68 -4.45 5.90
N VAL A 92 10.80 -5.57 6.62
CA VAL A 92 11.51 -5.67 7.90
C VAL A 92 12.82 -6.40 7.64
N ALA A 93 13.95 -5.84 8.09
CA ALA A 93 15.26 -6.40 7.82
C ALA A 93 16.23 -6.26 9.00
N ASP A 94 17.31 -7.04 8.97
CA ASP A 94 18.48 -6.83 9.81
C ASP A 94 19.57 -6.11 9.01
N VAL A 95 20.23 -5.12 9.57
CA VAL A 95 21.43 -4.48 9.01
C VAL A 95 22.59 -5.46 9.08
N VAL A 96 23.25 -5.75 7.97
CA VAL A 96 24.37 -6.71 7.91
C VAL A 96 25.71 -6.09 7.53
N GLU A 97 25.71 -4.92 6.91
CA GLU A 97 26.91 -4.15 6.59
C GLU A 97 26.57 -2.66 6.67
N VAL A 98 27.45 -1.88 7.30
CA VAL A 98 27.24 -0.43 7.47
C VAL A 98 28.35 0.31 6.73
N GLY A 99 27.97 1.19 5.81
CA GLY A 99 28.92 2.06 5.11
C GLY A 99 29.58 3.05 6.08
N PRO A 100 30.79 3.48 5.78
CA PRO A 100 31.61 4.25 6.73
C PRO A 100 31.05 5.63 7.10
N ASP A 101 30.14 6.16 6.29
CA ASP A 101 29.51 7.47 6.51
C ASP A 101 28.01 7.34 6.88
N ALA A 102 27.47 6.11 6.92
CA ALA A 102 26.08 5.84 7.34
C ALA A 102 25.88 6.20 8.81
N ARG A 103 24.75 6.83 9.13
CA ARG A 103 24.47 7.40 10.45
C ARG A 103 23.33 6.70 11.16
N GLY A 104 23.46 6.54 12.47
CA GLY A 104 22.37 6.07 13.33
C GLY A 104 22.04 4.59 13.19
N LEU A 105 22.87 3.81 12.49
CA LEU A 105 22.69 2.39 12.25
C LEU A 105 23.87 1.57 12.74
N GLN A 106 23.63 0.32 13.09
CA GLN A 106 24.66 -0.64 13.47
C GLN A 106 24.32 -2.04 12.95
N GLU A 107 25.34 -2.86 12.72
CA GLU A 107 25.15 -4.26 12.34
C GLU A 107 24.30 -5.01 13.37
N GLY A 108 23.43 -5.87 12.91
CA GLY A 108 22.47 -6.61 13.72
C GLY A 108 21.22 -5.82 14.14
N GLN A 109 21.16 -4.51 13.85
CA GLN A 109 19.99 -3.70 14.16
C GLN A 109 18.82 -4.10 13.27
N ARG A 110 17.64 -4.31 13.89
CA ARG A 110 16.40 -4.57 13.18
C ARG A 110 15.75 -3.25 12.76
N VAL A 111 15.37 -3.16 11.48
CA VAL A 111 14.86 -1.96 10.84
C VAL A 111 13.64 -2.23 9.97
N VAL A 112 12.85 -1.19 9.70
CA VAL A 112 11.85 -1.14 8.63
C VAL A 112 12.24 -0.09 7.60
N LEU A 113 11.83 -0.34 6.36
CA LEU A 113 12.18 0.47 5.20
C LEU A 113 11.16 1.58 4.95
N ASN A 114 11.65 2.82 4.77
CA ASN A 114 11.00 3.85 3.97
C ASN A 114 11.49 3.68 2.52
N PRO A 115 10.65 3.27 1.58
CA PRO A 115 11.17 2.83 0.29
C PRO A 115 11.55 3.96 -0.67
N TRP A 116 11.25 5.22 -0.38
CA TRP A 116 11.36 6.34 -1.33
C TRP A 116 12.81 6.68 -1.68
N LEU A 117 13.15 6.56 -2.98
CA LEU A 117 14.45 6.94 -3.53
C LEU A 117 14.47 8.45 -3.84
N SER A 118 14.33 9.25 -2.78
CA SER A 118 14.30 10.71 -2.83
C SER A 118 15.70 11.32 -3.02
N CYS A 119 15.86 12.64 -2.88
CA CYS A 119 17.14 13.33 -3.13
C CYS A 119 18.32 12.74 -2.35
N GLY A 120 18.17 12.43 -1.04
CA GLY A 120 19.26 11.87 -0.23
C GLY A 120 19.81 10.58 -0.80
N PRO A 121 19.01 9.50 -0.93
CA PRO A 121 19.44 8.25 -1.55
C PRO A 121 20.04 8.39 -2.94
N ARG A 122 19.73 9.47 -3.66
CA ARG A 122 20.22 9.75 -5.02
C ARG A 122 21.43 10.65 -5.07
N SER A 123 21.99 11.04 -3.92
CA SER A 123 23.11 12.00 -3.85
C SER A 123 22.81 13.34 -4.54
N VAL A 124 21.52 13.77 -4.52
CA VAL A 124 21.12 15.06 -5.11
C VAL A 124 21.15 16.16 -4.06
N GLU A 125 22.07 17.10 -4.23
CA GLU A 125 22.24 18.28 -3.36
C GLU A 125 22.24 19.59 -4.19
N PRO A 126 21.57 20.64 -3.71
CA PRO A 126 20.68 20.65 -2.54
C PRO A 126 19.43 19.80 -2.76
N PRO A 127 18.75 19.35 -1.69
CA PRO A 127 17.51 18.61 -1.83
C PRO A 127 16.42 19.49 -2.49
N CYS A 128 15.51 18.87 -3.22
CA CYS A 128 14.38 19.59 -3.84
C CYS A 128 13.38 20.10 -2.77
N PRO A 129 12.56 21.11 -3.08
CA PRO A 129 11.59 21.67 -2.13
C PRO A 129 10.63 20.65 -1.50
N ALA A 130 10.25 19.59 -2.22
CA ALA A 130 9.44 18.52 -1.66
C ALA A 130 10.20 17.77 -0.56
N CYS A 131 11.46 17.39 -0.81
CA CYS A 131 12.30 16.73 0.18
C CYS A 131 12.62 17.61 1.38
N GLU A 132 12.86 18.90 1.19
CA GLU A 132 13.04 19.87 2.27
C GLU A 132 11.81 19.97 3.18
N ASN A 133 10.62 19.85 2.62
CA ASN A 133 9.37 19.83 3.37
C ASN A 133 9.06 18.47 4.02
N GLY A 134 9.75 17.40 3.63
CA GLY A 134 9.50 16.03 4.09
C GLY A 134 8.47 15.26 3.27
N ASP A 135 8.09 15.77 2.11
CA ASP A 135 7.20 15.13 1.14
C ASP A 135 8.01 14.22 0.19
N TYR A 136 8.69 13.20 0.75
CA TYR A 136 9.65 12.36 0.02
C TYR A 136 9.03 11.62 -1.17
N SER A 137 7.76 11.22 -1.07
CA SER A 137 7.01 10.58 -2.15
C SER A 137 6.68 11.51 -3.33
N LEU A 138 6.95 12.81 -3.20
CA LEU A 138 6.78 13.83 -4.22
C LEU A 138 8.11 14.43 -4.67
N CYS A 139 9.21 13.73 -4.46
CA CYS A 139 10.55 14.17 -4.86
C CYS A 139 10.60 14.50 -6.35
N TRP A 140 11.29 15.59 -6.69
CA TRP A 140 11.43 16.03 -8.09
C TRP A 140 12.51 15.26 -8.84
N SER A 141 13.38 14.54 -8.12
CA SER A 141 14.62 13.95 -8.63
C SER A 141 14.56 12.43 -8.78
N PHE A 142 13.40 11.82 -8.96
CA PHE A 142 13.28 10.35 -9.09
C PHE A 142 13.99 9.75 -10.32
N THR A 143 14.45 10.59 -11.24
CA THR A 143 15.20 10.20 -12.44
C THR A 143 16.60 10.78 -12.50
N ASP A 144 16.98 11.60 -11.50
CA ASP A 144 18.27 12.29 -11.44
C ASP A 144 19.21 11.61 -10.44
N GLY A 145 20.45 12.11 -10.35
CA GLY A 145 21.48 11.62 -9.42
C GLY A 145 22.15 10.34 -9.87
N ASP A 146 22.74 9.62 -8.91
CA ASP A 146 23.70 8.54 -9.21
C ASP A 146 23.06 7.16 -9.42
N ILE A 147 21.76 7.02 -9.16
CA ILE A 147 21.02 5.77 -9.37
C ILE A 147 19.99 5.89 -10.50
N LYS A 148 19.77 4.78 -11.20
CA LYS A 148 18.80 4.73 -12.31
C LYS A 148 17.38 5.15 -11.87
N PRO A 149 16.55 5.59 -12.84
CA PRO A 149 15.17 5.96 -12.54
C PRO A 149 14.44 4.95 -11.67
N GLY A 150 13.75 5.45 -10.65
CA GLY A 150 12.96 4.64 -9.73
C GLY A 150 12.39 5.51 -8.61
N ILE A 151 11.06 5.47 -8.41
CA ILE A 151 10.41 6.24 -7.32
C ILE A 151 10.70 5.64 -5.95
N HIS A 152 10.84 4.32 -5.88
CA HIS A 152 11.11 3.61 -4.62
C HIS A 152 11.97 2.36 -4.85
N THR A 153 12.48 1.80 -3.77
CA THR A 153 13.18 0.51 -3.73
C THR A 153 12.38 -0.55 -4.50
N GLY A 154 13.07 -1.30 -5.34
CA GLY A 154 12.48 -2.39 -6.11
C GLY A 154 11.89 -1.99 -7.46
N VAL A 155 11.83 -0.69 -7.81
CA VAL A 155 11.47 -0.23 -9.16
C VAL A 155 12.60 0.52 -9.87
N SER A 156 13.76 0.68 -9.21
CA SER A 156 15.03 1.04 -9.84
C SER A 156 15.84 -0.22 -10.13
N ALA A 157 16.51 -0.28 -11.27
CA ALA A 157 17.37 -1.40 -11.62
C ALA A 157 18.65 -1.49 -10.78
N ASP A 158 18.99 -0.42 -10.07
CA ASP A 158 20.19 -0.36 -9.21
C ASP A 158 19.89 -0.64 -7.73
N VAL A 159 18.61 -0.50 -7.31
CA VAL A 159 18.19 -0.67 -5.91
C VAL A 159 17.21 -1.83 -5.79
N THR A 160 17.76 -3.01 -5.48
CA THR A 160 16.96 -4.22 -5.26
C THR A 160 16.08 -4.07 -4.03
N GLY A 161 14.85 -4.60 -4.10
CA GLY A 161 13.90 -4.66 -2.99
C GLY A 161 13.99 -5.97 -2.20
N GLY A 162 13.05 -6.14 -1.28
CA GLY A 162 13.04 -7.22 -0.31
C GLY A 162 12.67 -8.61 -0.84
N TYR A 163 12.38 -8.76 -2.15
CA TYR A 163 12.24 -10.08 -2.77
C TYR A 163 13.61 -10.66 -3.14
N ALA A 164 14.59 -10.50 -2.27
CA ALA A 164 15.95 -10.98 -2.37
C ALA A 164 16.50 -11.33 -0.98
N GLU A 165 17.60 -12.10 -0.92
CA GLU A 165 18.26 -12.45 0.34
C GLU A 165 19.02 -11.27 0.97
N LEU A 166 19.45 -10.30 0.16
CA LEU A 166 20.10 -9.05 0.58
C LEU A 166 19.56 -7.88 -0.23
N MET A 167 19.53 -6.69 0.36
CA MET A 167 19.16 -5.46 -0.33
C MET A 167 19.94 -4.26 0.17
N PRO A 168 20.34 -3.32 -0.72
CA PRO A 168 20.96 -2.07 -0.32
C PRO A 168 19.88 -1.08 0.14
N ALA A 169 20.22 -0.24 1.10
CA ALA A 169 19.37 0.89 1.51
C ALA A 169 20.26 2.06 1.96
N HIS A 170 19.82 3.28 1.71
CA HIS A 170 20.44 4.47 2.27
C HIS A 170 20.07 4.61 3.75
N ASP A 171 20.94 5.17 4.58
CA ASP A 171 20.72 5.29 6.02
C ASP A 171 19.42 6.03 6.37
N SER A 172 19.08 7.10 5.65
CA SER A 172 17.85 7.88 5.85
C SER A 172 16.55 7.13 5.52
N MET A 173 16.65 5.98 4.87
CA MET A 173 15.49 5.14 4.52
C MET A 173 15.12 4.16 5.64
N LEU A 174 15.94 4.03 6.69
CA LEU A 174 15.79 2.96 7.67
C LEU A 174 15.39 3.49 9.05
N PHE A 175 14.37 2.86 9.61
CA PHE A 175 13.83 3.15 10.95
C PHE A 175 14.04 1.96 11.87
N GLY A 176 14.71 2.19 13.01
CA GLY A 176 14.91 1.15 14.03
C GLY A 176 13.58 0.64 14.60
N VAL A 177 13.42 -0.68 14.63
CA VAL A 177 12.22 -1.33 15.20
C VAL A 177 12.43 -1.57 16.68
N PRO A 178 11.55 -1.06 17.58
CA PRO A 178 11.61 -1.35 19.00
C PRO A 178 11.56 -2.88 19.28
N GLU A 179 12.25 -3.35 20.29
CA GLU A 179 12.25 -4.79 20.65
C GLU A 179 10.85 -5.33 20.94
N SER A 180 9.98 -4.49 21.50
CA SER A 180 8.59 -4.86 21.83
C SER A 180 7.69 -5.03 20.58
N VAL A 181 8.13 -4.59 19.40
CA VAL A 181 7.37 -4.68 18.17
C VAL A 181 7.82 -5.90 17.36
N PRO A 182 7.00 -6.96 17.21
CA PRO A 182 7.35 -8.14 16.43
C PRO A 182 7.35 -7.85 14.93
N ASP A 183 8.05 -8.67 14.15
CA ASP A 183 8.16 -8.52 12.68
C ASP A 183 6.78 -8.53 12.01
N GLU A 184 5.85 -9.33 12.53
CA GLU A 184 4.46 -9.47 12.06
C GLU A 184 3.63 -8.19 12.22
N LEU A 185 4.08 -7.27 13.06
CA LEU A 185 3.57 -5.89 13.11
C LEU A 185 4.43 -4.96 12.27
N ALA A 186 5.75 -5.05 12.42
CA ALA A 186 6.68 -4.15 11.75
C ALA A 186 6.51 -4.12 10.20
N VAL A 187 6.11 -5.24 9.59
CA VAL A 187 5.88 -5.36 8.14
C VAL A 187 4.74 -4.47 7.61
N PHE A 188 3.89 -3.97 8.47
CA PHE A 188 2.82 -3.04 8.09
C PHE A 188 3.25 -1.56 8.14
N ALA A 189 4.52 -1.27 8.42
CA ALA A 189 4.99 0.11 8.52
C ALA A 189 4.71 0.92 7.24
N ASP A 190 4.93 0.33 6.07
CA ASP A 190 4.63 0.97 4.79
C ASP A 190 3.11 1.12 4.55
N PRO A 191 2.29 0.06 4.44
CA PRO A 191 0.87 0.22 4.12
C PRO A 191 0.08 1.03 5.16
N PHE A 192 0.48 0.99 6.43
CA PHE A 192 -0.10 1.85 7.45
C PHE A 192 0.24 3.32 7.18
N SER A 193 1.50 3.62 6.85
CA SER A 193 1.95 4.98 6.57
C SER A 193 1.26 5.58 5.35
N VAL A 194 1.02 4.78 4.29
CA VAL A 194 0.23 5.20 3.12
C VAL A 194 -1.20 5.61 3.54
N SER A 195 -1.84 4.81 4.38
CA SER A 195 -3.19 5.09 4.85
C SER A 195 -3.21 6.26 5.84
N LEU A 196 -2.18 6.40 6.68
CA LEU A 196 -2.04 7.53 7.59
C LEU A 196 -1.93 8.83 6.82
N HIS A 197 -1.06 8.89 5.79
CA HIS A 197 -0.91 10.06 4.93
C HIS A 197 -2.24 10.48 4.28
N ALA A 198 -2.99 9.53 3.73
CA ALA A 198 -4.29 9.82 3.12
C ALA A 198 -5.26 10.47 4.12
N ILE A 199 -5.24 10.02 5.39
CA ILE A 199 -6.13 10.52 6.43
C ILE A 199 -5.63 11.85 7.00
N THR A 200 -4.34 12.03 7.26
CA THR A 200 -3.79 13.28 7.81
C THR A 200 -3.86 14.44 6.83
N ARG A 201 -3.71 14.16 5.52
CA ARG A 201 -3.86 15.17 4.46
C ARG A 201 -5.31 15.59 4.23
N HIS A 202 -6.26 14.69 4.44
CA HIS A 202 -7.69 14.92 4.24
C HIS A 202 -8.48 14.33 5.42
N PRO A 203 -8.32 14.91 6.62
CA PRO A 203 -8.94 14.35 7.83
C PRO A 203 -10.47 14.47 7.77
N PRO A 204 -11.17 13.50 8.36
CA PRO A 204 -12.62 13.58 8.46
C PRO A 204 -13.03 14.68 9.44
N PRO A 205 -14.21 15.28 9.28
CA PRO A 205 -14.78 16.18 10.27
C PRO A 205 -14.93 15.46 11.62
N ARG A 206 -14.83 16.22 12.72
CA ARG A 206 -15.12 15.69 14.05
C ARG A 206 -16.57 15.13 14.07
N SER A 207 -16.73 13.91 14.58
CA SER A 207 -18.00 13.18 14.58
C SER A 207 -18.62 12.97 13.17
N GLY A 208 -17.78 13.03 12.12
CA GLY A 208 -18.20 12.78 10.75
C GLY A 208 -18.46 11.30 10.46
N ARG A 209 -18.97 11.02 9.25
CA ARG A 209 -19.15 9.68 8.70
C ARG A 209 -18.21 9.44 7.55
N VAL A 210 -17.51 8.35 7.61
CA VAL A 210 -16.47 7.98 6.64
C VAL A 210 -16.83 6.65 5.97
N LEU A 211 -16.60 6.58 4.68
CA LEU A 211 -16.58 5.32 3.94
C LEU A 211 -15.13 4.97 3.56
N VAL A 212 -14.66 3.81 4.01
CA VAL A 212 -13.45 3.18 3.47
C VAL A 212 -13.88 2.21 2.37
N TYR A 213 -13.61 2.56 1.13
CA TYR A 213 -13.97 1.70 0.01
C TYR A 213 -12.80 0.77 -0.34
N GLY A 214 -12.99 -0.51 -0.07
CA GLY A 214 -11.98 -1.56 -0.20
C GLY A 214 -11.33 -1.93 1.14
N ALA A 215 -11.59 -3.14 1.63
CA ALA A 215 -11.03 -3.68 2.88
C ALA A 215 -9.80 -4.58 2.63
N GLY A 216 -8.92 -4.19 1.70
CA GLY A 216 -7.57 -4.74 1.54
C GLY A 216 -6.61 -4.14 2.58
N SER A 217 -5.30 -4.34 2.39
CA SER A 217 -4.28 -3.87 3.35
C SER A 217 -4.41 -2.38 3.68
N LEU A 218 -4.53 -1.51 2.68
CA LEU A 218 -4.68 -0.06 2.90
C LEU A 218 -5.99 0.27 3.61
N GLY A 219 -7.11 -0.31 3.17
CA GLY A 219 -8.41 -0.01 3.77
C GLY A 219 -8.51 -0.47 5.23
N LEU A 220 -7.99 -1.64 5.55
CA LEU A 220 -7.96 -2.13 6.93
C LEU A 220 -7.03 -1.29 7.82
N CYS A 221 -5.88 -0.84 7.30
CA CYS A 221 -5.04 0.15 7.97
C CYS A 221 -5.81 1.46 8.21
N ALA A 222 -6.56 1.96 7.20
CA ALA A 222 -7.37 3.17 7.34
C ALA A 222 -8.44 3.02 8.42
N VAL A 223 -9.15 1.88 8.49
CA VAL A 223 -10.11 1.60 9.57
C VAL A 223 -9.43 1.63 10.93
N ALA A 224 -8.27 0.97 11.08
CA ALA A 224 -7.53 0.94 12.33
C ALA A 224 -7.05 2.34 12.76
N ILE A 225 -6.55 3.15 11.82
CA ILE A 225 -6.14 4.55 12.05
C ILE A 225 -7.32 5.39 12.50
N LEU A 226 -8.43 5.32 11.80
CA LEU A 226 -9.64 6.07 12.14
C LEU A 226 -10.13 5.72 13.55
N ARG A 227 -10.09 4.47 13.94
CA ARG A 227 -10.45 4.05 15.30
C ARG A 227 -9.46 4.54 16.36
N ALA A 228 -8.14 4.50 16.05
CA ALA A 228 -7.09 4.90 17.01
C ALA A 228 -6.96 6.42 17.20
N LEU A 229 -7.17 7.20 16.12
CA LEU A 229 -6.89 8.64 16.11
C LEU A 229 -8.15 9.52 16.02
N TYR A 230 -9.25 8.99 15.52
CA TYR A 230 -10.53 9.70 15.31
C TYR A 230 -11.70 8.93 15.93
N PRO A 231 -11.72 8.69 17.26
CA PRO A 231 -12.67 7.79 17.91
C PRO A 231 -14.15 8.20 17.76
N ASP A 232 -14.40 9.50 17.56
CA ASP A 232 -15.77 10.05 17.40
C ASP A 232 -16.30 9.90 15.96
N VAL A 233 -15.48 9.44 15.01
CA VAL A 233 -15.88 9.27 13.61
C VAL A 233 -16.54 7.91 13.42
N ALA A 234 -17.70 7.90 12.76
CA ALA A 234 -18.38 6.66 12.39
C ALA A 234 -17.82 6.14 11.05
N VAL A 235 -17.33 4.89 11.06
CA VAL A 235 -16.64 4.28 9.91
C VAL A 235 -17.48 3.17 9.31
N ALA A 236 -17.81 3.30 8.01
CA ALA A 236 -18.32 2.21 7.18
C ALA A 236 -17.16 1.67 6.30
N ALA A 237 -17.18 0.38 6.00
CA ALA A 237 -16.20 -0.25 5.12
C ALA A 237 -16.90 -1.12 4.07
N VAL A 238 -16.39 -1.13 2.83
CA VAL A 238 -16.83 -2.05 1.77
C VAL A 238 -15.76 -3.12 1.58
N ALA A 239 -16.16 -4.39 1.74
CA ALA A 239 -15.30 -5.54 1.60
C ALA A 239 -15.73 -6.43 0.43
N ARG A 240 -14.77 -7.01 -0.30
CA ARG A 240 -15.05 -7.96 -1.37
C ARG A 240 -15.15 -9.39 -0.87
N PHE A 241 -14.39 -9.74 0.15
CA PHE A 241 -14.26 -11.10 0.67
C PHE A 241 -14.58 -11.13 2.16
N GLU A 242 -15.15 -12.26 2.66
CA GLU A 242 -15.56 -12.37 4.07
C GLU A 242 -14.38 -12.18 5.03
N ALA A 243 -13.21 -12.74 4.72
CA ALA A 243 -12.02 -12.55 5.55
C ALA A 243 -11.66 -11.06 5.75
N GLN A 244 -11.86 -10.24 4.71
CA GLN A 244 -11.68 -8.78 4.79
C GLN A 244 -12.78 -8.13 5.64
N ALA A 245 -14.03 -8.60 5.48
CA ALA A 245 -15.17 -8.08 6.22
C ALA A 245 -15.04 -8.35 7.73
N GLU A 246 -14.61 -9.55 8.11
CA GLU A 246 -14.36 -9.92 9.50
C GLU A 246 -13.27 -9.03 10.14
N LEU A 247 -12.18 -8.78 9.41
CA LEU A 247 -11.11 -7.89 9.89
C LEU A 247 -11.58 -6.43 10.00
N ALA A 248 -12.38 -5.95 9.05
CA ALA A 248 -12.94 -4.59 9.13
C ALA A 248 -13.83 -4.42 10.37
N ARG A 249 -14.67 -5.41 10.69
CA ARG A 249 -15.48 -5.44 11.94
C ARG A 249 -14.56 -5.48 13.17
N ARG A 250 -13.57 -6.34 13.18
CA ARG A 250 -12.60 -6.48 14.27
C ARG A 250 -11.84 -5.19 14.54
N PHE A 251 -11.48 -4.44 13.51
CA PHE A 251 -10.80 -3.14 13.64
C PHE A 251 -11.75 -1.99 13.95
N GLY A 252 -13.05 -2.25 14.04
CA GLY A 252 -14.04 -1.32 14.57
C GLY A 252 -14.80 -0.51 13.52
N ALA A 253 -14.93 -1.00 12.29
CA ALA A 253 -15.91 -0.48 11.35
C ALA A 253 -17.32 -0.70 11.91
N ALA A 254 -18.13 0.36 12.00
CA ALA A 254 -19.48 0.32 12.53
C ALA A 254 -20.48 -0.32 11.54
N LEU A 255 -20.16 -0.26 10.25
CA LEU A 255 -20.91 -0.89 9.17
C LEU A 255 -19.93 -1.55 8.21
N VAL A 256 -20.17 -2.80 7.83
CA VAL A 256 -19.37 -3.50 6.81
C VAL A 256 -20.30 -4.06 5.75
N LEU A 257 -20.07 -3.65 4.52
CA LEU A 257 -20.91 -3.94 3.36
C LEU A 257 -20.18 -4.84 2.36
N ALA A 258 -20.93 -5.72 1.69
CA ALA A 258 -20.44 -6.39 0.49
C ALA A 258 -20.31 -5.36 -0.66
N HIS A 259 -19.34 -5.58 -1.57
CA HIS A 259 -19.06 -4.65 -2.68
C HIS A 259 -20.16 -4.69 -3.78
N GLU A 260 -20.94 -5.74 -3.85
CA GLU A 260 -22.00 -5.95 -4.84
C GLU A 260 -23.28 -6.51 -4.17
N PRO A 261 -24.46 -6.16 -4.68
CA PRO A 261 -24.66 -5.21 -5.79
C PRO A 261 -24.45 -3.75 -5.34
N ARG A 262 -23.88 -2.90 -6.20
CA ARG A 262 -23.60 -1.47 -5.90
C ARG A 262 -24.82 -0.69 -5.43
N LEU A 263 -26.02 -1.05 -5.90
CA LEU A 263 -27.26 -0.47 -5.44
C LEU A 263 -27.43 -0.67 -3.92
N ALA A 264 -27.23 -1.89 -3.43
CA ALA A 264 -27.35 -2.19 -2.01
C ALA A 264 -26.34 -1.41 -1.18
N VAL A 265 -25.10 -1.24 -1.66
CA VAL A 265 -24.11 -0.39 -0.99
C VAL A 265 -24.61 1.03 -0.77
N ILE A 266 -25.23 1.63 -1.81
CA ILE A 266 -25.76 3.00 -1.72
C ILE A 266 -26.95 3.04 -0.76
N GLU A 267 -27.88 2.09 -0.86
CA GLU A 267 -29.09 2.02 -0.03
C GLU A 267 -28.77 1.83 1.46
N GLU A 268 -27.85 0.90 1.77
CA GLU A 268 -27.42 0.62 3.13
C GLU A 268 -26.65 1.78 3.76
N LEU A 269 -25.79 2.48 2.99
CA LEU A 269 -25.13 3.69 3.46
C LEU A 269 -26.13 4.80 3.78
N VAL A 270 -27.17 4.97 2.96
CA VAL A 270 -28.24 5.93 3.23
C VAL A 270 -29.04 5.55 4.47
N ALA A 271 -29.35 4.28 4.65
CA ALA A 271 -30.04 3.78 5.83
C ALA A 271 -29.22 3.99 7.12
N TRP A 272 -27.90 3.76 7.04
CA TRP A 272 -26.97 3.91 8.16
C TRP A 272 -26.69 5.37 8.52
N GLY A 273 -26.41 6.20 7.53
CA GLY A 273 -25.92 7.56 7.74
C GLY A 273 -26.98 8.65 7.60
N GLY A 274 -28.19 8.28 7.20
CA GLY A 274 -29.25 9.22 6.83
C GLY A 274 -29.06 9.74 5.40
N GLY A 275 -29.97 10.61 4.98
CA GLY A 275 -30.02 11.12 3.62
C GLY A 275 -31.25 10.64 2.88
N ARG A 276 -31.32 10.92 1.60
CA ARG A 276 -32.48 10.52 0.76
C ARG A 276 -31.99 10.06 -0.60
N LEU A 277 -32.49 8.92 -1.03
CA LEU A 277 -32.24 8.43 -2.39
C LEU A 277 -33.01 9.29 -3.40
N ARG A 278 -32.31 9.64 -4.48
CA ARG A 278 -32.87 10.30 -5.66
C ARG A 278 -32.67 9.35 -6.83
N GLN A 279 -33.77 8.81 -7.33
CA GLN A 279 -33.76 7.85 -8.42
C GLN A 279 -33.66 8.61 -9.75
N PRO A 280 -32.59 8.38 -10.56
CA PRO A 280 -32.54 8.89 -11.93
C PRO A 280 -33.46 8.07 -12.85
N LEU A 281 -33.69 8.55 -14.07
CA LEU A 281 -34.44 7.81 -15.05
C LEU A 281 -33.79 6.47 -15.41
N LEU A 282 -32.46 6.43 -15.44
CA LEU A 282 -31.66 5.23 -15.69
C LEU A 282 -30.43 5.25 -14.76
N GLY A 283 -29.94 4.05 -14.41
CA GLY A 283 -28.71 3.87 -13.64
C GLY A 283 -28.91 3.85 -12.11
N LEU A 284 -27.83 4.00 -11.38
CA LEU A 284 -27.81 3.93 -9.92
C LEU A 284 -28.36 5.22 -9.30
N PRO A 285 -29.08 5.12 -8.15
CA PRO A 285 -29.58 6.29 -7.42
C PRO A 285 -28.42 7.11 -6.86
N MET A 286 -28.70 8.36 -6.51
CA MET A 286 -27.82 9.27 -5.80
C MET A 286 -28.43 9.61 -4.44
N ALA A 287 -27.63 9.58 -3.39
CA ALA A 287 -28.00 10.11 -2.09
C ALA A 287 -27.91 11.65 -2.08
N TYR A 288 -29.03 12.35 -1.78
CA TYR A 288 -29.04 13.80 -1.64
C TYR A 288 -30.11 14.25 -0.61
N PRO A 289 -29.66 14.82 0.55
CA PRO A 289 -28.27 14.94 0.98
C PRO A 289 -27.60 13.57 1.12
N GLY A 290 -26.28 13.50 0.88
CA GLY A 290 -25.49 12.28 1.05
C GLY A 290 -25.13 12.01 2.51
N PRO A 291 -24.99 10.75 2.91
CA PRO A 291 -24.74 10.35 4.30
C PRO A 291 -23.26 10.39 4.72
N VAL A 292 -22.32 10.56 3.79
CA VAL A 292 -20.89 10.38 4.02
C VAL A 292 -20.13 11.68 3.78
N ASP A 293 -19.22 12.05 4.69
CA ASP A 293 -18.41 13.27 4.58
C ASP A 293 -17.13 13.03 3.79
N VAL A 294 -16.47 11.89 3.99
CA VAL A 294 -15.23 11.51 3.33
C VAL A 294 -15.30 10.07 2.85
N VAL A 295 -14.84 9.83 1.63
CA VAL A 295 -14.59 8.49 1.08
C VAL A 295 -13.09 8.31 0.89
N TYR A 296 -12.50 7.33 1.57
CA TYR A 296 -11.14 6.87 1.28
C TYR A 296 -11.23 5.67 0.34
N ASP A 297 -10.96 5.92 -0.95
CA ASP A 297 -10.96 4.88 -1.98
C ASP A 297 -9.58 4.25 -2.10
N THR A 298 -9.44 3.04 -1.55
CA THR A 298 -8.20 2.27 -1.55
C THR A 298 -8.08 1.32 -2.74
N ILE A 299 -8.99 1.41 -3.71
CA ILE A 299 -9.03 0.61 -4.94
C ILE A 299 -8.76 1.48 -6.16
N GLY A 300 -9.59 2.50 -6.39
CA GLY A 300 -9.44 3.48 -7.48
C GLY A 300 -10.07 3.06 -8.81
N LYS A 301 -10.98 2.07 -8.82
CA LYS A 301 -11.70 1.60 -10.03
C LYS A 301 -12.92 2.47 -10.34
N PRO A 302 -13.43 2.45 -11.60
CA PRO A 302 -14.61 3.22 -11.98
C PRO A 302 -15.80 2.99 -11.05
N GLU A 303 -16.03 1.74 -10.65
CA GLU A 303 -17.14 1.34 -9.79
C GLU A 303 -17.07 1.97 -8.40
N THR A 304 -15.87 2.09 -7.85
CA THR A 304 -15.67 2.67 -6.51
C THR A 304 -15.86 4.18 -6.52
N PHE A 305 -15.38 4.85 -7.58
CA PHE A 305 -15.65 6.27 -7.81
C PHE A 305 -17.13 6.56 -7.98
N GLU A 306 -17.82 5.75 -8.79
CA GLU A 306 -19.23 5.92 -9.09
C GLU A 306 -20.10 5.83 -7.83
N VAL A 307 -19.83 4.87 -6.96
CA VAL A 307 -20.52 4.76 -5.67
C VAL A 307 -20.09 5.90 -4.73
N GLY A 308 -18.79 6.17 -4.63
CA GLY A 308 -18.24 7.20 -3.75
C GLY A 308 -18.89 8.57 -3.97
N VAL A 309 -18.97 9.06 -5.21
CA VAL A 309 -19.57 10.36 -5.51
C VAL A 309 -21.10 10.38 -5.29
N ARG A 310 -21.75 9.22 -5.37
CA ARG A 310 -23.20 9.12 -5.12
C ARG A 310 -23.56 9.20 -3.64
N VAL A 311 -22.69 8.71 -2.75
CA VAL A 311 -22.97 8.67 -1.31
C VAL A 311 -22.41 9.87 -0.53
N LEU A 312 -21.41 10.56 -1.07
CA LEU A 312 -20.85 11.78 -0.45
C LEU A 312 -21.90 12.86 -0.25
N CYS A 313 -21.81 13.59 0.84
CA CYS A 313 -22.54 14.84 1.05
C CYS A 313 -22.07 15.92 0.06
N ALA A 314 -22.80 17.02 -0.04
CA ALA A 314 -22.33 18.19 -0.79
C ALA A 314 -21.05 18.75 -0.13
N ARG A 315 -20.05 19.07 -0.96
CA ARG A 315 -18.69 19.47 -0.54
C ARG A 315 -17.93 18.41 0.25
N GLY A 316 -18.35 17.14 0.17
CA GLY A 316 -17.58 16.02 0.70
C GLY A 316 -16.30 15.78 -0.07
N THR A 317 -15.44 14.93 0.45
CA THR A 317 -14.13 14.63 -0.16
C THR A 317 -14.00 13.17 -0.54
N LEU A 318 -13.58 12.91 -1.78
CA LEU A 318 -13.17 11.60 -2.25
C LEU A 318 -11.64 11.57 -2.35
N VAL A 319 -11.00 10.77 -1.50
CA VAL A 319 -9.54 10.60 -1.44
C VAL A 319 -9.17 9.32 -2.18
N LYS A 320 -8.43 9.46 -3.29
CA LYS A 320 -7.92 8.33 -4.07
C LYS A 320 -6.54 7.91 -3.56
N ALA A 321 -6.45 6.78 -2.89
CA ALA A 321 -5.21 6.13 -2.47
C ALA A 321 -4.92 4.83 -3.24
N GLY A 322 -5.91 4.23 -3.88
CA GLY A 322 -5.77 3.00 -4.66
C GLY A 322 -5.04 3.21 -5.99
N VAL A 323 -4.30 2.20 -6.45
CA VAL A 323 -3.42 2.28 -7.64
C VAL A 323 -4.10 1.99 -8.98
N HIS A 324 -5.37 1.52 -8.98
CA HIS A 324 -6.08 1.27 -10.24
C HIS A 324 -6.47 2.58 -10.94
N ALA A 325 -6.62 2.52 -12.27
CA ALA A 325 -7.10 3.64 -13.06
C ALA A 325 -8.62 3.81 -12.88
N PRO A 326 -9.12 5.06 -12.72
CA PRO A 326 -10.54 5.32 -12.53
C PRO A 326 -11.39 5.11 -13.80
N GLY A 327 -10.76 4.93 -14.96
CA GLY A 327 -11.43 4.64 -16.22
C GLY A 327 -12.56 5.65 -16.55
N ARG A 328 -13.61 5.15 -17.23
CA ARG A 328 -14.82 5.92 -17.54
C ARG A 328 -15.91 5.61 -16.52
N TRP A 329 -16.51 6.64 -15.94
CA TRP A 329 -17.56 6.56 -14.93
C TRP A 329 -18.54 7.74 -15.03
N GLU A 330 -19.71 7.65 -14.37
CA GLU A 330 -20.70 8.73 -14.33
C GLU A 330 -20.30 9.75 -13.24
N TRP A 331 -19.87 10.93 -13.66
CA TRP A 331 -19.24 11.97 -12.84
C TRP A 331 -20.14 13.13 -12.43
N SER A 332 -21.38 13.21 -12.96
CA SER A 332 -22.25 14.37 -12.69
C SER A 332 -22.51 14.65 -11.21
N PRO A 333 -22.57 13.65 -10.28
CA PRO A 333 -22.65 13.95 -8.86
C PRO A 333 -21.44 14.70 -8.30
N LEU A 334 -20.24 14.49 -8.87
CA LEU A 334 -19.02 15.23 -8.48
C LEU A 334 -19.20 16.73 -8.73
N TYR A 335 -19.66 17.10 -9.92
CA TYR A 335 -19.95 18.49 -10.28
C TYR A 335 -21.12 19.05 -9.46
N PHE A 336 -22.24 18.32 -9.42
CA PHE A 336 -23.48 18.79 -8.82
C PHE A 336 -23.38 19.04 -7.31
N LYS A 337 -22.61 18.24 -6.61
CA LYS A 337 -22.42 18.34 -5.14
C LYS A 337 -21.17 19.12 -4.76
N GLU A 338 -20.42 19.70 -5.71
CA GLU A 338 -19.14 20.39 -5.48
C GLU A 338 -18.16 19.51 -4.67
N ILE A 339 -18.04 18.21 -5.05
CA ILE A 339 -17.17 17.25 -4.35
C ILE A 339 -15.70 17.56 -4.67
N SER A 340 -14.85 17.55 -3.64
CA SER A 340 -13.40 17.55 -3.80
C SER A 340 -12.92 16.13 -4.15
N TRP A 341 -12.27 15.98 -5.30
CA TRP A 341 -11.57 14.76 -5.65
C TRP A 341 -10.08 14.99 -5.56
N VAL A 342 -9.40 14.23 -4.69
CA VAL A 342 -7.99 14.43 -4.37
C VAL A 342 -7.21 13.12 -4.45
N GLY A 343 -5.96 13.21 -4.92
CA GLY A 343 -5.02 12.10 -4.90
C GLY A 343 -4.25 12.06 -3.58
N SER A 344 -3.89 10.87 -3.14
CA SER A 344 -2.97 10.65 -2.03
C SER A 344 -1.91 9.66 -2.47
N ASN A 345 -0.65 10.06 -2.43
CA ASN A 345 0.48 9.24 -2.88
C ASN A 345 1.43 8.98 -1.72
N ALA A 346 1.45 7.74 -1.26
CA ALA A 346 2.41 7.24 -0.29
C ALA A 346 2.44 8.02 1.03
N PHE A 347 3.62 8.49 1.49
CA PHE A 347 3.78 9.15 2.79
C PHE A 347 5.11 9.90 2.88
N GLY A 348 5.20 10.74 3.91
CA GLY A 348 6.39 11.49 4.27
C GLY A 348 6.36 11.87 5.75
N ILE A 349 6.59 13.15 6.05
CA ILE A 349 6.45 13.71 7.39
C ILE A 349 4.98 14.08 7.63
N GLU A 350 4.38 13.51 8.66
CA GLU A 350 2.98 13.72 9.04
C GLU A 350 2.86 14.43 10.38
N GLU A 351 1.72 15.09 10.59
CA GLU A 351 1.35 15.63 11.89
C GLU A 351 0.23 14.77 12.50
N VAL A 352 0.53 14.15 13.64
CA VAL A 352 -0.40 13.32 14.40
C VAL A 352 -0.38 13.78 15.86
N GLU A 353 -1.55 14.13 16.41
CA GLU A 353 -1.69 14.57 17.81
C GLU A 353 -0.70 15.71 18.20
N GLY A 354 -0.46 16.64 17.26
CA GLY A 354 0.45 17.77 17.44
C GLY A 354 1.94 17.42 17.34
N GLN A 355 2.29 16.21 16.98
CA GLN A 355 3.68 15.79 16.74
C GLN A 355 3.94 15.66 15.24
N ARG A 356 4.98 16.36 14.75
CA ARG A 356 5.41 16.30 13.36
C ARG A 356 6.63 15.39 13.24
N LYS A 357 6.43 14.18 12.66
CA LYS A 357 7.50 13.20 12.40
C LYS A 357 7.13 12.28 11.23
N HIS A 358 8.07 11.46 10.81
CA HIS A 358 7.83 10.53 9.70
C HIS A 358 6.69 9.56 10.01
N ALA A 359 5.86 9.24 9.00
CA ALA A 359 4.70 8.36 9.14
C ALA A 359 5.05 6.99 9.76
N ILE A 360 6.19 6.40 9.35
CA ILE A 360 6.69 5.15 9.93
C ILE A 360 6.97 5.30 11.44
N ALA A 361 7.55 6.42 11.87
CA ALA A 361 7.82 6.65 13.30
C ALA A 361 6.53 6.76 14.10
N HIS A 362 5.49 7.42 13.55
CA HIS A 362 4.15 7.42 14.15
C HIS A 362 3.58 6.00 14.27
N TYR A 363 3.72 5.19 13.23
CA TYR A 363 3.26 3.80 13.25
C TYR A 363 3.93 3.00 14.36
N LEU A 364 5.27 3.02 14.41
CA LEU A 364 6.03 2.28 15.43
C LEU A 364 5.65 2.68 16.85
N ASP A 365 5.43 3.98 17.09
CA ASP A 365 4.97 4.48 18.39
C ASP A 365 3.55 3.99 18.74
N LEU A 366 2.62 4.03 17.78
CA LEU A 366 1.24 3.57 18.01
C LEU A 366 1.20 2.07 18.32
N VAL A 367 2.01 1.27 17.63
CA VAL A 367 2.12 -0.16 17.89
C VAL A 367 2.80 -0.44 19.22
N ALA A 368 3.91 0.22 19.52
CA ALA A 368 4.63 0.06 20.79
C ALA A 368 3.77 0.45 22.00
N ALA A 369 2.88 1.45 21.81
CA ALA A 369 1.89 1.86 22.81
C ALA A 369 0.66 0.94 22.88
N GLY A 370 0.56 -0.09 22.03
CA GLY A 370 -0.58 -1.01 21.99
C GLY A 370 -1.88 -0.39 21.46
N ARG A 371 -1.80 0.78 20.80
CA ARG A 371 -2.97 1.47 20.21
C ARG A 371 -3.44 0.85 18.89
N VAL A 372 -2.56 0.12 18.22
CA VAL A 372 -2.81 -0.53 16.93
C VAL A 372 -2.25 -1.95 16.95
N ASP A 373 -3.04 -2.93 16.56
CA ASP A 373 -2.62 -4.33 16.35
C ASP A 373 -3.12 -4.84 15.00
N LEU A 374 -2.22 -4.90 14.02
CA LEU A 374 -2.51 -5.36 12.66
C LEU A 374 -2.11 -6.82 12.40
N ARG A 375 -1.60 -7.56 13.40
CA ARG A 375 -1.18 -8.97 13.24
C ARG A 375 -2.23 -9.85 12.57
N PRO A 376 -3.55 -9.70 12.85
CA PRO A 376 -4.56 -10.54 12.21
C PRO A 376 -4.66 -10.37 10.69
N MET A 377 -4.11 -9.27 10.14
CA MET A 377 -4.09 -9.05 8.69
C MET A 377 -3.05 -9.92 7.98
N LEU A 378 -1.95 -10.30 8.64
CA LEU A 378 -0.92 -11.16 8.07
C LEU A 378 -1.44 -12.61 8.04
N THR A 379 -2.16 -12.95 6.99
CA THR A 379 -2.85 -14.24 6.88
C THR A 379 -1.97 -15.34 6.32
N HIS A 380 -1.01 -15.00 5.47
CA HIS A 380 -0.17 -15.98 4.77
C HIS A 380 1.29 -15.55 4.74
N THR A 381 2.17 -16.51 4.98
CA THR A 381 3.61 -16.33 4.77
C THR A 381 4.15 -17.48 3.93
N PHE A 382 5.08 -17.15 3.04
CA PHE A 382 5.72 -18.10 2.13
C PHE A 382 7.23 -17.87 2.13
N ARG A 383 8.00 -18.89 1.77
CA ARG A 383 9.42 -18.71 1.45
C ARG A 383 9.54 -18.05 0.07
N LEU A 384 10.64 -17.36 -0.19
CA LEU A 384 10.85 -16.70 -1.48
C LEU A 384 10.77 -17.68 -2.66
N GLU A 385 11.22 -18.93 -2.48
CA GLU A 385 11.11 -20.00 -3.47
C GLU A 385 9.66 -20.38 -3.79
N GLN A 386 8.73 -20.08 -2.89
CA GLN A 386 7.29 -20.35 -3.04
C GLN A 386 6.55 -19.11 -3.61
N TRP A 387 7.25 -18.29 -4.39
CA TRP A 387 6.66 -17.02 -4.89
C TRP A 387 5.37 -17.25 -5.69
N ARG A 388 5.29 -18.34 -6.43
CA ARG A 388 4.08 -18.65 -7.21
C ARG A 388 2.89 -18.94 -6.31
N GLU A 389 3.08 -19.75 -5.26
CA GLU A 389 2.06 -20.06 -4.28
C GLU A 389 1.58 -18.79 -3.56
N ALA A 390 2.51 -17.87 -3.25
CA ALA A 390 2.17 -16.58 -2.66
C ALA A 390 1.26 -15.75 -3.58
N PHE A 391 1.60 -15.63 -4.87
CA PHE A 391 0.77 -14.90 -5.83
C PHE A 391 -0.51 -15.65 -6.23
N LEU A 392 -0.52 -16.98 -6.18
CA LEU A 392 -1.74 -17.78 -6.32
C LEU A 392 -2.73 -17.53 -5.17
N ALA A 393 -2.25 -17.44 -3.94
CA ALA A 393 -3.10 -17.10 -2.80
C ALA A 393 -3.77 -15.73 -2.99
N ILE A 394 -3.04 -14.74 -3.54
CA ILE A 394 -3.56 -13.41 -3.86
C ILE A 394 -4.54 -13.47 -5.06
N ALA A 395 -4.23 -14.23 -6.12
CA ALA A 395 -5.09 -14.35 -7.29
C ALA A 395 -6.43 -15.05 -7.00
N ASN A 396 -6.48 -15.85 -5.92
CA ASN A 396 -7.64 -16.65 -5.51
C ASN A 396 -8.11 -16.31 -4.07
N GLN A 397 -8.18 -15.01 -3.74
CA GLN A 397 -8.50 -14.53 -2.38
C GLN A 397 -9.86 -15.04 -1.84
N ALA A 398 -10.83 -15.33 -2.73
CA ALA A 398 -12.12 -15.88 -2.32
C ALA A 398 -11.96 -17.25 -1.65
N ASP A 399 -11.05 -18.07 -2.14
CA ASP A 399 -10.84 -19.44 -1.66
C ASP A 399 -9.74 -19.50 -0.58
N SER A 400 -8.67 -18.73 -0.78
CA SER A 400 -7.52 -18.72 0.14
C SER A 400 -7.77 -17.94 1.43
N GLY A 401 -8.66 -16.95 1.41
CA GLY A 401 -8.82 -15.98 2.50
C GLY A 401 -7.62 -15.03 2.68
N ALA A 402 -6.76 -14.91 1.67
CA ALA A 402 -5.55 -14.07 1.77
C ALA A 402 -5.93 -12.57 1.89
N VAL A 403 -5.40 -11.90 2.91
CA VAL A 403 -5.53 -10.45 3.10
C VAL A 403 -4.19 -9.78 2.95
N LYS A 404 -3.23 -10.08 3.83
CA LYS A 404 -1.83 -9.71 3.64
C LYS A 404 -1.00 -10.97 3.51
N VAL A 405 -0.22 -11.02 2.45
CA VAL A 405 0.74 -12.08 2.17
C VAL A 405 2.14 -11.50 2.31
N ALA A 406 3.08 -12.27 2.84
CA ALA A 406 4.48 -11.86 2.94
C ALA A 406 5.44 -13.00 2.65
N PHE A 407 6.63 -12.67 2.18
CA PHE A 407 7.76 -13.59 2.16
C PHE A 407 8.44 -13.59 3.53
N ASP A 408 8.54 -14.77 4.15
CA ASP A 408 9.27 -14.99 5.39
C ASP A 408 10.65 -15.58 5.05
N GLN A 409 11.68 -14.74 5.20
CA GLN A 409 13.05 -15.09 4.87
C GLN A 409 13.90 -15.34 6.14
N ARG A 410 13.26 -15.30 7.32
CA ARG A 410 13.93 -15.64 8.59
C ARG A 410 14.45 -17.07 8.56
N PRO A 411 15.59 -17.34 9.21
CA PRO A 411 16.04 -18.72 9.37
C PRO A 411 14.93 -19.54 10.06
N PRO A 412 14.76 -20.82 9.67
CA PRO A 412 13.80 -21.67 10.36
C PRO A 412 14.13 -21.70 11.87
N SER A 413 13.10 -21.54 12.70
CA SER A 413 13.27 -21.65 14.15
C SER A 413 13.90 -23.01 14.45
N ARG A 414 15.06 -23.00 15.11
CA ARG A 414 15.58 -24.25 15.66
C ARG A 414 14.56 -24.78 16.66
N ARG A 415 13.85 -25.84 16.28
CA ARG A 415 12.97 -26.60 17.18
C ARG A 415 13.81 -27.33 18.22
#